data_214a72a1406043a6f39fdafdb71b76e4
#
_entry.id   214a72a1406043a6f39fdafdb71b76e4
#
_cell.length_a   1.000
_cell.length_b   1.000
_cell.length_c   1.000
_cell.angle_alpha   90.00
_cell.angle_beta   90.00
_cell.angle_gamma   90.00
#
_symmetry.space_group_name_H-M   'P 1'
#
loop_
_entity.id
_entity.type
_entity.pdbx_description
1 polymer ?
#
loop_
_entity_poly.entity_id
_entity_poly.type
_entity_poly.pdbx_seq_one_letter_code
_entity_poly.pdbx_strand_id
1 'polypeptide(L)'
;LPLLRVLFVTGLLAACMAGCAKPPSQNDHFASGPLAFQDQTITGSIRQSASARVQQPMPNRIVSHGALAGRTLEVASTADIVLRPGEVVLTFDDGPRAGKTPAILDTLDAHGVKATFLMLGAAASANPKLAQTVAQRGHSVGSHTYSHVDLNTLSRQAALEEIARGEAAVAEALAGAGQGLSPFFRFPYLSQSGYLRTSLLQGDVVVLDVDIDSKDYYRESGAVVAARTLERLEARGSGIILFHDIHQRTVEMLPGFLDELAARGYSVVRLAPRRDGIFSRSVVTAQAPIGADS
;
A
#
# COMPACT_ATOMS: atom_id res chain seq x y z
N LEU A 1 -42.32 7.29 46.51
CA LEU A 1 -41.67 8.42 47.23
C LEU A 1 -40.73 7.92 48.35
N PRO A 2 -39.47 8.35 48.52
CA PRO A 2 -39.02 9.74 48.45
C PRO A 2 -37.67 9.98 47.69
N LEU A 3 -37.54 11.22 47.16
CA LEU A 3 -36.53 12.25 47.41
C LEU A 3 -35.07 11.99 46.93
N LEU A 4 -34.71 12.56 45.84
CA LEU A 4 -33.88 13.74 45.52
C LEU A 4 -32.71 14.01 46.52
N ARG A 5 -31.49 13.87 46.03
CA ARG A 5 -30.32 14.67 46.47
C ARG A 5 -29.44 15.05 45.27
N VAL A 6 -29.56 16.32 44.93
CA VAL A 6 -28.63 17.10 44.11
C VAL A 6 -27.40 17.41 44.97
N LEU A 7 -26.19 17.21 44.44
CA LEU A 7 -24.98 17.78 45.00
C LEU A 7 -24.25 18.53 43.88
N PHE A 8 -24.35 19.84 43.97
CA PHE A 8 -23.48 20.83 43.31
C PHE A 8 -22.10 20.76 43.95
N VAL A 9 -21.06 20.69 43.14
CA VAL A 9 -19.70 21.10 43.56
C VAL A 9 -19.20 22.12 42.55
N THR A 10 -19.11 23.33 43.06
CA THR A 10 -18.60 24.53 42.41
C THR A 10 -17.07 24.52 42.39
N GLY A 11 -16.49 24.89 41.24
CA GLY A 11 -15.46 25.91 41.12
C GLY A 11 -14.06 25.63 41.60
N LEU A 12 -13.09 25.71 40.70
CA LEU A 12 -11.92 26.57 40.88
C LEU A 12 -11.26 26.89 39.53
N LEU A 13 -11.36 28.13 39.11
CA LEU A 13 -10.52 28.75 38.09
C LEU A 13 -9.11 28.91 38.67
N ALA A 14 -8.09 28.46 37.94
CA ALA A 14 -6.72 28.92 38.11
C ALA A 14 -6.23 29.49 36.79
N ALA A 15 -6.17 30.81 36.75
CA ALA A 15 -5.48 31.55 35.70
C ALA A 15 -3.98 31.43 35.91
N CYS A 16 -3.20 31.01 34.92
CA CYS A 16 -1.76 31.19 34.88
C CYS A 16 -1.35 32.03 33.68
N MET A 17 -0.69 33.08 34.05
CA MET A 17 -0.17 34.22 33.36
C MET A 17 0.76 33.87 32.18
N ALA A 18 0.63 34.68 31.13
CA ALA A 18 1.51 34.77 29.99
C ALA A 18 2.92 35.20 30.41
N GLY A 19 3.93 34.46 29.95
CA GLY A 19 5.32 34.84 29.97
C GLY A 19 5.82 35.05 28.53
N CYS A 20 5.90 36.31 28.10
CA CYS A 20 6.57 36.69 26.85
C CYS A 20 8.08 36.60 27.05
N ALA A 21 8.73 35.74 26.32
CA ALA A 21 10.18 35.74 26.11
C ALA A 21 10.51 36.30 24.72
N LYS A 22 11.30 37.39 24.75
CA LYS A 22 11.79 38.15 23.61
C LYS A 22 13.05 37.47 23.04
N PRO A 23 13.24 37.37 21.69
CA PRO A 23 14.46 36.82 21.12
C PRO A 23 15.62 37.81 21.23
N PRO A 24 16.88 37.34 21.37
CA PRO A 24 18.06 38.22 21.42
C PRO A 24 18.43 38.73 20.03
N SER A 25 18.80 40.01 19.99
CA SER A 25 19.32 40.77 18.87
C SER A 25 20.75 40.33 18.54
N GLN A 26 21.00 40.17 17.23
CA GLN A 26 22.34 40.14 16.64
C GLN A 26 22.98 41.52 16.73
N ASN A 27 24.18 41.55 17.21
CA ASN A 27 25.26 42.51 16.81
C ASN A 27 26.53 42.08 17.54
N ASP A 28 27.49 41.58 16.79
CA ASP A 28 28.90 41.74 17.11
C ASP A 28 29.74 41.77 15.87
N HIS A 29 30.34 42.94 15.70
CA HIS A 29 31.34 43.32 14.71
C HIS A 29 32.63 42.53 14.94
N PHE A 30 33.18 41.97 13.87
CA PHE A 30 34.61 41.68 13.80
C PHE A 30 35.26 42.46 12.66
N ALA A 31 36.30 43.13 13.04
CA ALA A 31 37.04 44.13 12.33
C ALA A 31 37.89 43.58 11.19
N SER A 32 38.02 44.42 10.21
CA SER A 32 38.87 44.37 9.04
C SER A 32 40.37 44.34 9.38
N GLY A 33 41.13 43.48 8.70
CA GLY A 33 42.56 43.60 8.54
C GLY A 33 42.93 43.34 7.07
N PRO A 34 43.69 44.23 6.41
CA PRO A 34 44.04 44.03 5.00
C PRO A 34 45.34 43.22 4.86
N LEU A 35 45.28 42.14 4.10
CA LEU A 35 46.47 41.51 3.55
C LEU A 35 46.64 41.96 2.10
N ALA A 36 47.61 42.81 1.90
CA ALA A 36 48.10 43.18 0.59
C ALA A 36 48.83 41.98 -0.07
N PHE A 37 48.38 41.56 -1.24
CA PHE A 37 49.14 40.75 -2.14
C PHE A 37 49.47 41.52 -3.40
N GLN A 38 50.75 41.52 -3.71
CA GLN A 38 51.42 42.26 -4.79
C GLN A 38 50.97 41.78 -6.18
N ASP A 39 50.75 42.79 -6.96
CA ASP A 39 50.50 42.80 -8.40
C ASP A 39 51.68 42.17 -9.16
N GLN A 40 51.44 41.14 -9.95
CA GLN A 40 52.31 40.76 -11.06
C GLN A 40 51.55 40.89 -12.36
N THR A 41 51.73 42.03 -13.00
CA THR A 41 51.23 42.37 -14.32
C THR A 41 51.82 41.42 -15.36
N ILE A 42 51.04 40.50 -15.88
CA ILE A 42 51.32 39.80 -17.13
C ILE A 42 50.44 40.36 -18.21
N THR A 43 50.99 41.27 -19.01
CA THR A 43 50.39 41.79 -20.22
C THR A 43 50.44 40.72 -21.32
N GLY A 44 49.35 39.98 -21.47
CA GLY A 44 49.10 39.10 -22.61
C GLY A 44 47.84 39.51 -23.32
N SER A 45 47.94 40.19 -24.44
CA SER A 45 46.80 40.50 -25.31
C SER A 45 46.21 39.21 -25.88
N ILE A 46 45.14 38.73 -25.29
CA ILE A 46 44.29 37.70 -25.91
C ILE A 46 43.18 38.43 -26.68
N ARG A 47 43.29 38.39 -28.01
CA ARG A 47 42.15 38.73 -28.87
C ARG A 47 40.99 37.82 -28.52
N GLN A 48 39.94 38.39 -27.96
CA GLN A 48 38.67 37.71 -27.78
C GLN A 48 38.05 37.52 -29.17
N SER A 49 38.25 36.33 -29.73
CA SER A 49 37.35 35.83 -30.77
C SER A 49 36.02 35.57 -30.10
N ALA A 50 35.01 36.34 -30.49
CA ALA A 50 33.63 36.08 -30.11
C ALA A 50 33.20 34.74 -30.74
N SER A 51 33.52 33.64 -30.07
CA SER A 51 32.93 32.34 -30.37
C SER A 51 31.47 32.45 -29.95
N ALA A 52 30.58 32.56 -30.94
CA ALA A 52 29.19 32.34 -30.73
C ALA A 52 29.06 30.98 -29.97
N ARG A 53 28.66 31.02 -28.72
CA ARG A 53 28.21 29.83 -28.01
C ARG A 53 27.00 29.32 -28.80
N VAL A 54 27.23 28.37 -29.68
CA VAL A 54 26.19 27.49 -30.16
C VAL A 54 25.68 26.83 -28.90
N GLN A 55 24.54 27.29 -28.41
CA GLN A 55 23.76 26.54 -27.43
C GLN A 55 23.47 25.21 -28.11
N GLN A 56 24.27 24.19 -27.81
CA GLN A 56 23.89 22.83 -28.13
C GLN A 56 22.56 22.63 -27.44
N PRO A 57 21.49 22.31 -28.17
CA PRO A 57 20.26 21.89 -27.51
C PRO A 57 20.64 20.75 -26.59
N MET A 58 20.36 20.91 -25.31
CA MET A 58 20.47 19.80 -24.37
C MET A 58 19.81 18.60 -25.05
N PRO A 59 20.47 17.45 -25.11
CA PRO A 59 19.82 16.27 -25.65
C PRO A 59 18.50 16.16 -24.91
N ASN A 60 17.40 16.13 -25.64
CA ASN A 60 16.11 15.82 -25.08
C ASN A 60 16.36 14.66 -24.16
N ARG A 61 16.23 14.90 -22.84
CA ARG A 61 16.19 13.84 -21.88
C ARG A 61 15.10 12.95 -22.45
N ILE A 62 15.52 11.84 -23.07
CA ILE A 62 14.61 10.76 -23.35
C ILE A 62 14.15 10.40 -21.95
N VAL A 63 13.03 10.97 -21.54
CA VAL A 63 12.26 10.44 -20.44
C VAL A 63 11.84 9.10 -20.99
N SER A 64 12.70 8.08 -20.81
CA SER A 64 12.21 6.73 -20.85
C SER A 64 11.13 6.78 -19.77
N HIS A 65 9.88 6.74 -20.20
CA HIS A 65 8.77 6.46 -19.34
C HIS A 65 9.16 5.09 -18.77
N GLY A 66 9.75 5.09 -17.56
CA GLY A 66 10.19 3.88 -16.91
C GLY A 66 9.00 2.94 -16.97
N ALA A 67 9.22 1.70 -17.41
CA ALA A 67 8.13 0.75 -17.49
C ALA A 67 7.39 0.81 -16.17
N LEU A 68 6.06 0.99 -16.18
CA LEU A 68 5.24 1.07 -14.97
C LEU A 68 5.43 -0.19 -14.11
N ALA A 69 5.74 -1.33 -14.76
CA ALA A 69 6.11 -2.57 -14.09
C ALA A 69 7.43 -2.41 -13.33
N GLY A 70 7.33 -2.47 -12.01
CA GLY A 70 8.46 -2.42 -11.09
C GLY A 70 9.06 -3.79 -10.80
N ARG A 71 9.89 -3.85 -9.77
CA ARG A 71 10.52 -5.09 -9.29
C ARG A 71 9.51 -6.06 -8.68
N THR A 72 9.90 -7.33 -8.60
CA THR A 72 9.22 -8.30 -7.73
C THR A 72 9.88 -8.26 -6.35
N LEU A 73 9.06 -8.17 -5.30
CA LEU A 73 9.45 -8.24 -3.91
C LEU A 73 9.03 -9.59 -3.36
N GLU A 74 9.99 -10.43 -2.98
CA GLU A 74 9.73 -11.70 -2.33
C GLU A 74 9.49 -11.47 -0.84
N VAL A 75 8.34 -11.96 -0.36
CA VAL A 75 7.81 -11.66 0.97
C VAL A 75 7.56 -12.94 1.74
N ALA A 76 8.16 -13.08 2.92
CA ALA A 76 7.90 -14.13 3.91
C ALA A 76 7.21 -13.56 5.16
N SER A 77 7.35 -12.25 5.40
CA SER A 77 6.76 -11.55 6.54
C SER A 77 6.34 -10.14 6.15
N THR A 78 5.46 -9.52 6.93
CA THR A 78 5.06 -8.13 6.71
C THR A 78 6.27 -7.16 6.74
N ALA A 79 7.31 -7.48 7.51
CA ALA A 79 8.53 -6.67 7.60
C ALA A 79 9.38 -6.67 6.31
N ASP A 80 9.19 -7.65 5.43
CA ASP A 80 9.88 -7.70 4.13
C ASP A 80 9.32 -6.66 3.13
N ILE A 81 8.13 -6.10 3.41
CA ILE A 81 7.48 -5.14 2.52
C ILE A 81 8.07 -3.76 2.75
N VAL A 82 9.24 -3.53 2.16
CA VAL A 82 9.93 -2.24 2.20
C VAL A 82 9.91 -1.62 0.80
N LEU A 83 9.05 -0.60 0.64
CA LEU A 83 8.90 0.15 -0.59
C LEU A 83 9.84 1.35 -0.62
N ARG A 84 10.41 1.61 -1.78
CA ARG A 84 11.22 2.79 -2.07
C ARG A 84 10.32 3.97 -2.43
N PRO A 85 10.79 5.22 -2.33
CA PRO A 85 10.06 6.36 -2.90
C PRO A 85 9.72 6.10 -4.39
N GLY A 86 8.48 6.38 -4.78
CA GLY A 86 7.97 6.10 -6.13
C GLY A 86 7.54 4.65 -6.38
N GLU A 87 7.61 3.75 -5.40
CA GLU A 87 7.09 2.39 -5.52
C GLU A 87 5.70 2.26 -4.91
N VAL A 88 4.81 1.57 -5.62
CA VAL A 88 3.46 1.25 -5.15
C VAL A 88 3.16 -0.23 -5.29
N VAL A 89 2.32 -0.75 -4.42
CA VAL A 89 1.70 -2.07 -4.53
C VAL A 89 0.21 -1.89 -4.75
N LEU A 90 -0.32 -2.50 -5.80
CA LEU A 90 -1.76 -2.51 -6.05
C LEU A 90 -2.39 -3.74 -5.41
N THR A 91 -3.43 -3.53 -4.61
CA THR A 91 -4.20 -4.63 -4.00
C THR A 91 -5.68 -4.47 -4.30
N PHE A 92 -6.36 -5.59 -4.53
CA PHE A 92 -7.79 -5.66 -4.81
C PHE A 92 -8.45 -6.65 -3.87
N ASP A 93 -9.45 -6.20 -3.13
CA ASP A 93 -10.17 -6.99 -2.13
C ASP A 93 -11.57 -7.39 -2.64
N ASP A 94 -12.20 -8.36 -1.98
CA ASP A 94 -13.58 -8.83 -2.10
C ASP A 94 -13.91 -9.71 -3.32
N GLY A 95 -13.10 -9.72 -4.36
CA GLY A 95 -13.35 -10.53 -5.55
C GLY A 95 -13.12 -12.05 -5.34
N PRO A 96 -13.19 -12.80 -6.45
CA PRO A 96 -13.37 -12.35 -7.83
C PRO A 96 -14.85 -12.09 -8.21
N ARG A 97 -15.08 -11.11 -9.07
CA ARG A 97 -16.43 -10.72 -9.50
C ARG A 97 -16.56 -10.79 -11.03
N ALA A 98 -17.51 -11.57 -11.52
CA ALA A 98 -17.81 -11.66 -12.94
C ALA A 98 -18.12 -10.27 -13.53
N GLY A 99 -17.62 -9.99 -14.73
CA GLY A 99 -17.80 -8.72 -15.44
C GLY A 99 -16.94 -7.55 -14.93
N LYS A 100 -16.27 -7.67 -13.78
CA LYS A 100 -15.41 -6.63 -13.22
C LYS A 100 -13.96 -7.08 -13.10
N THR A 101 -13.70 -8.14 -12.38
CA THR A 101 -12.34 -8.71 -12.25
C THR A 101 -11.68 -8.95 -13.61
N PRO A 102 -12.34 -9.51 -14.66
CA PRO A 102 -11.72 -9.66 -15.98
C PRO A 102 -11.28 -8.33 -16.59
N ALA A 103 -12.11 -7.29 -16.51
CA ALA A 103 -11.77 -5.97 -17.07
C ALA A 103 -10.59 -5.31 -16.33
N ILE A 104 -10.49 -5.50 -15.01
CA ILE A 104 -9.32 -5.08 -14.22
C ILE A 104 -8.07 -5.84 -14.68
N LEU A 105 -8.16 -7.16 -14.85
CA LEU A 105 -7.05 -7.98 -15.32
C LEU A 105 -6.56 -7.55 -16.71
N ASP A 106 -7.49 -7.26 -17.63
CA ASP A 106 -7.15 -6.79 -18.98
C ASP A 106 -6.42 -5.44 -18.93
N THR A 107 -6.85 -4.55 -18.03
CA THR A 107 -6.18 -3.26 -17.81
C THR A 107 -4.77 -3.44 -17.23
N LEU A 108 -4.60 -4.31 -16.23
CA LEU A 108 -3.29 -4.59 -15.62
C LEU A 108 -2.33 -5.23 -16.65
N ASP A 109 -2.82 -6.14 -17.48
CA ASP A 109 -2.01 -6.76 -18.55
C ASP A 109 -1.61 -5.76 -19.63
N ALA A 110 -2.52 -4.85 -20.02
CA ALA A 110 -2.22 -3.78 -20.98
C ALA A 110 -1.09 -2.85 -20.50
N HIS A 111 -0.98 -2.65 -19.19
CA HIS A 111 0.09 -1.85 -18.58
C HIS A 111 1.30 -2.70 -18.13
N GLY A 112 1.28 -4.00 -18.35
CA GLY A 112 2.35 -4.91 -17.97
C GLY A 112 2.58 -5.07 -16.47
N VAL A 113 1.63 -4.70 -15.61
CA VAL A 113 1.77 -4.71 -14.16
C VAL A 113 1.08 -5.90 -13.50
N LYS A 114 1.55 -6.29 -12.33
CA LYS A 114 0.96 -7.34 -11.52
C LYS A 114 0.54 -6.80 -10.15
N ALA A 115 -0.58 -7.33 -9.65
CA ALA A 115 -1.21 -6.92 -8.41
C ALA A 115 -1.39 -8.11 -7.45
N THR A 116 -1.88 -7.83 -6.25
CA THR A 116 -2.29 -8.83 -5.26
C THR A 116 -3.81 -8.76 -5.09
N PHE A 117 -4.47 -9.90 -5.23
CA PHE A 117 -5.92 -10.03 -5.06
C PHE A 117 -6.19 -10.78 -3.74
N LEU A 118 -6.90 -10.14 -2.83
CA LEU A 118 -7.30 -10.73 -1.55
C LEU A 118 -8.75 -11.15 -1.64
N MET A 119 -8.95 -12.43 -1.95
CA MET A 119 -10.26 -12.95 -2.33
C MET A 119 -11.08 -13.37 -1.10
N LEU A 120 -12.37 -13.12 -1.15
CA LEU A 120 -13.32 -13.78 -0.26
C LEU A 120 -13.48 -15.25 -0.66
N GLY A 121 -13.48 -16.14 0.32
CA GLY A 121 -13.71 -17.57 0.07
C GLY A 121 -15.03 -17.82 -0.63
N ALA A 122 -16.10 -17.14 -0.24
CA ALA A 122 -17.42 -17.25 -0.88
C ALA A 122 -17.39 -16.81 -2.36
N ALA A 123 -16.68 -15.73 -2.68
CA ALA A 123 -16.56 -15.23 -4.05
C ALA A 123 -15.71 -16.17 -4.92
N ALA A 124 -14.60 -16.69 -4.38
CA ALA A 124 -13.73 -17.64 -5.06
C ALA A 124 -14.45 -18.97 -5.33
N SER A 125 -15.19 -19.50 -4.34
CA SER A 125 -16.00 -20.71 -4.52
C SER A 125 -17.10 -20.55 -5.56
N ALA A 126 -17.71 -19.36 -5.64
CA ALA A 126 -18.73 -19.08 -6.63
C ALA A 126 -18.15 -18.88 -8.06
N ASN A 127 -16.88 -18.51 -8.18
CA ASN A 127 -16.22 -18.20 -9.46
C ASN A 127 -14.81 -18.81 -9.56
N PRO A 128 -14.65 -20.15 -9.40
CA PRO A 128 -13.33 -20.77 -9.29
C PRO A 128 -12.48 -20.59 -10.55
N LYS A 129 -13.09 -20.65 -11.75
CA LYS A 129 -12.38 -20.41 -13.01
C LYS A 129 -11.82 -18.97 -13.09
N LEU A 130 -12.53 -18.01 -12.53
CA LEU A 130 -12.06 -16.63 -12.51
C LEU A 130 -10.92 -16.44 -11.50
N ALA A 131 -11.00 -17.07 -10.32
CA ALA A 131 -9.88 -17.12 -9.37
C ALA A 131 -8.63 -17.73 -10.00
N GLN A 132 -8.78 -18.85 -10.73
CA GLN A 132 -7.69 -19.47 -11.49
C GLN A 132 -7.12 -18.52 -12.56
N THR A 133 -7.97 -17.78 -13.28
CA THR A 133 -7.54 -16.82 -14.29
C THR A 133 -6.65 -15.72 -13.67
N VAL A 134 -7.02 -15.18 -12.49
CA VAL A 134 -6.20 -14.21 -11.79
C VAL A 134 -4.80 -14.76 -11.52
N ALA A 135 -4.73 -15.98 -10.99
CA ALA A 135 -3.46 -16.65 -10.68
C ALA A 135 -2.65 -16.95 -11.96
N GLN A 136 -3.30 -17.48 -13.02
CA GLN A 136 -2.67 -17.80 -14.31
C GLN A 136 -2.10 -16.58 -15.02
N ARG A 137 -2.72 -15.41 -14.84
CA ARG A 137 -2.18 -14.13 -15.35
C ARG A 137 -1.02 -13.59 -14.49
N GLY A 138 -0.54 -14.36 -13.51
CA GLY A 138 0.66 -14.05 -12.72
C GLY A 138 0.46 -13.06 -11.58
N HIS A 139 -0.77 -12.79 -11.19
CA HIS A 139 -1.08 -12.02 -9.99
C HIS A 139 -0.96 -12.90 -8.74
N SER A 140 -0.64 -12.30 -7.59
CA SER A 140 -0.65 -13.01 -6.32
C SER A 140 -2.08 -13.06 -5.77
N VAL A 141 -2.47 -14.21 -5.23
CA VAL A 141 -3.80 -14.41 -4.65
C VAL A 141 -3.65 -14.75 -3.18
N GLY A 142 -4.25 -13.94 -2.31
CA GLY A 142 -4.34 -14.14 -0.88
C GLY A 142 -5.80 -14.29 -0.42
N SER A 143 -6.01 -14.32 0.88
CA SER A 143 -7.33 -14.51 1.51
C SER A 143 -7.82 -13.23 2.19
N HIS A 144 -9.16 -13.05 2.18
CA HIS A 144 -9.88 -11.96 2.83
C HIS A 144 -11.04 -12.47 3.67
N THR A 145 -10.86 -13.61 4.36
CA THR A 145 -11.89 -14.39 5.06
C THR A 145 -12.85 -15.10 4.09
N TYR A 146 -13.87 -15.76 4.63
CA TYR A 146 -14.88 -16.41 3.81
C TYR A 146 -16.01 -15.48 3.40
N SER A 147 -16.59 -14.75 4.36
CA SER A 147 -17.85 -14.01 4.17
C SER A 147 -17.77 -12.51 4.47
N HIS A 148 -16.57 -11.95 4.66
CA HIS A 148 -16.32 -10.53 4.94
C HIS A 148 -17.01 -10.03 6.23
N VAL A 149 -17.06 -10.85 7.28
CA VAL A 149 -17.56 -10.40 8.59
C VAL A 149 -16.49 -9.61 9.34
N ASP A 150 -16.92 -8.66 10.19
CA ASP A 150 -15.99 -8.04 11.13
C ASP A 150 -15.59 -9.06 12.20
N LEU A 151 -14.35 -9.52 12.11
CA LEU A 151 -13.80 -10.55 12.99
C LEU A 151 -13.81 -10.15 14.48
N ASN A 152 -13.82 -8.85 14.78
CA ASN A 152 -13.90 -8.37 16.16
C ASN A 152 -15.28 -8.55 16.80
N THR A 153 -16.31 -8.85 15.99
CA THR A 153 -17.67 -9.17 16.47
C THR A 153 -17.86 -10.62 16.82
N LEU A 154 -16.87 -11.46 16.51
CA LEU A 154 -16.90 -12.90 16.71
C LEU A 154 -16.12 -13.30 17.98
N SER A 155 -16.42 -14.51 18.50
CA SER A 155 -15.51 -15.15 19.44
C SER A 155 -14.15 -15.44 18.78
N ARG A 156 -13.08 -15.56 19.57
CA ARG A 156 -11.74 -15.88 19.04
C ARG A 156 -11.75 -17.13 18.15
N GLN A 157 -12.43 -18.17 18.61
CA GLN A 157 -12.55 -19.44 17.87
C GLN A 157 -13.28 -19.22 16.54
N ALA A 158 -14.45 -18.59 16.56
CA ALA A 158 -15.24 -18.34 15.35
C ALA A 158 -14.50 -17.44 14.34
N ALA A 159 -13.71 -16.46 14.82
CA ALA A 159 -12.89 -15.63 13.96
C ALA A 159 -11.78 -16.43 13.26
N LEU A 160 -11.09 -17.32 13.97
CA LEU A 160 -10.08 -18.20 13.37
C LEU A 160 -10.69 -19.21 12.39
N GLU A 161 -11.88 -19.73 12.69
CA GLU A 161 -12.62 -20.63 11.78
C GLU A 161 -13.04 -19.89 10.50
N GLU A 162 -13.50 -18.66 10.61
CA GLU A 162 -13.86 -17.82 9.44
C GLU A 162 -12.66 -17.53 8.54
N ILE A 163 -11.49 -17.27 9.12
CA ILE A 163 -10.23 -17.09 8.39
C ILE A 163 -9.84 -18.41 7.71
N ALA A 164 -9.75 -19.52 8.45
CA ALA A 164 -9.35 -20.82 7.93
C ALA A 164 -10.28 -21.32 6.82
N ARG A 165 -11.59 -21.10 6.98
CA ARG A 165 -12.60 -21.42 5.97
C ARG A 165 -12.38 -20.60 4.69
N GLY A 166 -12.05 -19.30 4.82
CA GLY A 166 -11.73 -18.43 3.69
C GLY A 166 -10.50 -18.93 2.93
N GLU A 167 -9.42 -19.21 3.64
CA GLU A 167 -8.18 -19.74 3.06
C GLU A 167 -8.40 -21.07 2.34
N ALA A 168 -9.10 -22.00 2.98
CA ALA A 168 -9.41 -23.30 2.38
C ALA A 168 -10.22 -23.17 1.08
N ALA A 169 -11.25 -22.31 1.09
CA ALA A 169 -12.09 -22.07 -0.08
C ALA A 169 -11.33 -21.41 -1.25
N VAL A 170 -10.46 -20.44 -0.96
CA VAL A 170 -9.61 -19.82 -2.01
C VAL A 170 -8.59 -20.82 -2.53
N ALA A 171 -7.94 -21.60 -1.65
CA ALA A 171 -6.99 -22.63 -2.05
C ALA A 171 -7.63 -23.70 -2.94
N GLU A 172 -8.85 -24.14 -2.62
CA GLU A 172 -9.64 -25.08 -3.43
C GLU A 172 -9.99 -24.48 -4.79
N ALA A 173 -10.45 -23.23 -4.82
CA ALA A 173 -10.76 -22.53 -6.08
C ALA A 173 -9.54 -22.41 -6.99
N LEU A 174 -8.34 -22.28 -6.43
CA LEU A 174 -7.07 -22.19 -7.18
C LEU A 174 -6.53 -23.56 -7.63
N ALA A 175 -7.16 -24.67 -7.26
CA ALA A 175 -6.68 -26.00 -7.64
C ALA A 175 -6.55 -26.10 -9.16
N GLY A 176 -5.38 -26.52 -9.63
CA GLY A 176 -5.09 -26.63 -11.07
C GLY A 176 -4.67 -25.33 -11.77
N ALA A 177 -4.57 -24.21 -11.06
CA ALA A 177 -4.12 -22.94 -11.66
C ALA A 177 -2.59 -22.88 -11.91
N GLY A 178 -1.82 -23.85 -11.42
CA GLY A 178 -0.36 -23.87 -11.47
C GLY A 178 0.31 -23.00 -10.39
N GLN A 179 -0.46 -22.18 -9.70
CA GLN A 179 -0.04 -21.36 -8.56
C GLN A 179 -1.10 -21.49 -7.46
N GLY A 180 -0.67 -21.76 -6.25
CA GLY A 180 -1.55 -21.89 -5.08
C GLY A 180 -1.83 -20.57 -4.38
N LEU A 181 -2.55 -20.66 -3.25
CA LEU A 181 -2.80 -19.55 -2.36
C LEU A 181 -1.46 -19.00 -1.82
N SER A 182 -1.27 -17.69 -1.92
CA SER A 182 -0.16 -16.99 -1.26
C SER A 182 -0.46 -16.76 0.23
N PRO A 183 0.54 -16.59 1.10
CA PRO A 183 0.33 -16.38 2.53
C PRO A 183 -0.21 -14.97 2.86
N PHE A 184 -0.68 -14.24 1.87
CA PHE A 184 -1.19 -12.88 2.03
C PHE A 184 -2.61 -12.87 2.57
N PHE A 185 -2.83 -12.05 3.59
CA PHE A 185 -4.12 -11.89 4.23
C PHE A 185 -4.39 -10.42 4.53
N ARG A 186 -5.64 -10.00 4.45
CA ARG A 186 -6.11 -8.71 4.96
C ARG A 186 -7.38 -8.89 5.78
N PHE A 187 -7.46 -8.14 6.87
CA PHE A 187 -8.62 -8.11 7.73
C PHE A 187 -9.76 -7.32 7.06
N PRO A 188 -11.00 -7.86 7.02
CA PRO A 188 -12.17 -7.10 6.62
C PRO A 188 -12.28 -5.78 7.40
N TYR A 189 -12.73 -4.72 6.72
CA TYR A 189 -12.86 -3.37 7.29
C TYR A 189 -11.56 -2.78 7.84
N LEU A 190 -10.38 -3.40 7.58
CA LEU A 190 -9.10 -3.12 8.25
C LEU A 190 -9.19 -3.26 9.78
N SER A 191 -10.22 -3.96 10.26
CA SER A 191 -10.54 -4.14 11.68
C SER A 191 -9.80 -5.36 12.22
N GLN A 192 -8.76 -5.12 13.02
CA GLN A 192 -7.89 -6.17 13.54
C GLN A 192 -7.72 -6.08 15.05
N SER A 193 -7.78 -7.22 15.74
CA SER A 193 -7.37 -7.32 17.14
C SER A 193 -5.93 -7.79 17.25
N GLY A 194 -5.26 -7.38 18.33
CA GLY A 194 -3.87 -7.81 18.59
C GLY A 194 -3.74 -9.34 18.67
N TYR A 195 -4.75 -10.01 19.23
CA TYR A 195 -4.78 -11.47 19.31
C TYR A 195 -4.79 -12.11 17.90
N LEU A 196 -5.74 -11.72 17.03
CA LEU A 196 -5.87 -12.31 15.70
C LEU A 196 -4.61 -12.02 14.86
N ARG A 197 -4.10 -10.78 14.90
CA ARG A 197 -2.87 -10.46 14.19
C ARG A 197 -1.70 -11.32 14.66
N THR A 198 -1.52 -11.47 15.95
CA THR A 198 -0.44 -12.32 16.51
C THR A 198 -0.61 -13.78 16.09
N SER A 199 -1.83 -14.32 16.14
CA SER A 199 -2.12 -15.70 15.73
C SER A 199 -1.77 -15.93 14.26
N LEU A 200 -2.11 -14.99 13.37
CA LEU A 200 -1.79 -15.09 11.94
C LEU A 200 -0.28 -15.01 11.69
N LEU A 201 0.41 -14.08 12.35
CA LEU A 201 1.87 -13.95 12.22
C LEU A 201 2.62 -15.18 12.73
N GLN A 202 2.12 -15.85 13.78
CA GLN A 202 2.67 -17.12 14.26
C GLN A 202 2.42 -18.27 13.29
N GLY A 203 1.37 -18.17 12.46
CA GLY A 203 1.05 -19.10 11.39
C GLY A 203 1.75 -18.81 10.06
N ASP A 204 2.76 -17.93 10.03
CA ASP A 204 3.48 -17.49 8.82
C ASP A 204 2.57 -16.79 7.77
N VAL A 205 1.45 -16.25 8.22
CA VAL A 205 0.57 -15.43 7.37
C VAL A 205 1.10 -14.00 7.30
N VAL A 206 1.21 -13.47 6.10
CA VAL A 206 1.63 -12.10 5.85
C VAL A 206 0.42 -11.20 5.83
N VAL A 207 0.21 -10.44 6.89
CA VAL A 207 -0.87 -9.46 6.96
C VAL A 207 -0.51 -8.23 6.14
N LEU A 208 -1.30 -7.94 5.11
CA LEU A 208 -1.14 -6.76 4.25
C LEU A 208 -1.93 -5.59 4.84
N ASP A 209 -1.22 -4.67 5.47
CA ASP A 209 -1.76 -3.39 5.89
C ASP A 209 -2.00 -2.47 4.67
N VAL A 210 -2.69 -1.36 4.86
CA VAL A 210 -3.02 -0.39 3.82
C VAL A 210 -2.37 0.94 4.13
N ASP A 211 -1.65 1.47 3.17
CA ASP A 211 -1.06 2.81 3.25
C ASP A 211 -2.00 3.87 2.65
N ILE A 212 -2.68 3.50 1.57
CA ILE A 212 -3.55 4.38 0.79
C ILE A 212 -4.87 3.67 0.54
N ASP A 213 -5.89 4.04 1.30
CA ASP A 213 -7.26 3.61 1.07
C ASP A 213 -7.89 4.49 -0.01
N SER A 214 -8.19 3.93 -1.18
CA SER A 214 -8.81 4.65 -2.31
C SER A 214 -10.23 5.12 -2.00
N LYS A 215 -10.92 4.43 -1.10
CA LYS A 215 -12.35 4.60 -0.78
C LYS A 215 -13.25 4.43 -2.01
N ASP A 216 -12.87 3.54 -2.90
CA ASP A 216 -13.63 3.19 -4.10
C ASP A 216 -14.98 2.53 -3.80
N TYR A 217 -15.22 2.14 -2.55
CA TYR A 217 -16.52 1.66 -2.05
C TYR A 217 -17.54 2.80 -1.81
N TYR A 218 -17.13 4.07 -1.80
CA TYR A 218 -18.07 5.19 -1.72
C TYR A 218 -18.81 5.39 -3.05
N ARG A 219 -20.04 5.94 -3.00
CA ARG A 219 -20.85 6.21 -4.20
C ARG A 219 -20.41 7.50 -4.88
N GLU A 220 -19.21 7.46 -5.46
CA GLU A 220 -18.57 8.58 -6.15
C GLU A 220 -18.17 8.14 -7.57
N SER A 221 -17.82 9.08 -8.44
CA SER A 221 -17.31 8.75 -9.77
C SER A 221 -15.89 8.17 -9.71
N GLY A 222 -15.53 7.38 -10.71
CA GLY A 222 -14.15 6.85 -10.83
C GLY A 222 -13.11 7.97 -10.86
N ALA A 223 -13.42 9.11 -11.49
CA ALA A 223 -12.51 10.25 -11.53
C ALA A 223 -12.20 10.82 -10.14
N VAL A 224 -13.20 10.92 -9.25
CA VAL A 224 -13.01 11.36 -7.86
C VAL A 224 -12.16 10.35 -7.08
N VAL A 225 -12.40 9.06 -7.27
CA VAL A 225 -11.60 7.99 -6.65
C VAL A 225 -10.13 8.08 -7.10
N ALA A 226 -9.89 8.20 -8.41
CA ALA A 226 -8.55 8.31 -8.96
C ALA A 226 -7.82 9.56 -8.41
N ALA A 227 -8.45 10.73 -8.47
CA ALA A 227 -7.85 11.98 -7.99
C ALA A 227 -7.47 11.92 -6.50
N ARG A 228 -8.38 11.45 -5.64
CA ARG A 228 -8.12 11.27 -4.21
C ARG A 228 -6.99 10.28 -3.94
N THR A 229 -6.94 9.18 -4.69
CA THR A 229 -5.90 8.17 -4.50
C THR A 229 -4.53 8.71 -4.89
N LEU A 230 -4.45 9.44 -6.01
CA LEU A 230 -3.22 10.10 -6.45
C LEU A 230 -2.75 11.16 -5.46
N GLU A 231 -3.65 12.01 -4.95
CA GLU A 231 -3.33 13.02 -3.93
C GLU A 231 -2.72 12.38 -2.66
N ARG A 232 -3.33 11.31 -2.16
CA ARG A 232 -2.83 10.57 -1.00
C ARG A 232 -1.47 9.91 -1.27
N LEU A 233 -1.31 9.38 -2.47
CA LEU A 233 -0.05 8.78 -2.89
C LEU A 233 1.06 9.83 -3.00
N GLU A 234 0.80 10.98 -3.58
CA GLU A 234 1.77 12.08 -3.67
C GLU A 234 2.21 12.57 -2.29
N ALA A 235 1.26 12.73 -1.37
CA ALA A 235 1.56 13.14 0.00
C ALA A 235 2.44 12.12 0.76
N ARG A 236 2.35 10.83 0.40
CA ARG A 236 3.11 9.75 1.07
C ARG A 236 4.38 9.35 0.30
N GLY A 237 4.36 9.42 -1.01
CA GLY A 237 5.48 9.09 -1.91
C GLY A 237 5.61 7.62 -2.30
N SER A 238 5.00 6.68 -1.56
CA SER A 238 4.98 5.23 -1.84
C SER A 238 3.91 4.56 -0.98
N GLY A 239 3.55 3.31 -1.29
CA GLY A 239 2.66 2.56 -0.38
C GLY A 239 1.84 1.45 -1.02
N ILE A 240 1.14 0.70 -0.16
CA ILE A 240 0.16 -0.31 -0.55
C ILE A 240 -1.19 0.39 -0.74
N ILE A 241 -1.73 0.30 -1.96
CA ILE A 241 -3.00 0.92 -2.33
C ILE A 241 -4.10 -0.14 -2.27
N LEU A 242 -5.18 0.19 -1.57
CA LEU A 242 -6.40 -0.61 -1.48
C LEU A 242 -7.40 -0.17 -2.53
N PHE A 243 -7.81 -1.12 -3.37
CA PHE A 243 -8.96 -1.09 -4.25
C PHE A 243 -9.83 -2.33 -4.01
N HIS A 244 -11.01 -2.36 -4.66
CA HIS A 244 -11.89 -3.52 -4.67
C HIS A 244 -12.25 -3.87 -6.12
N ASP A 245 -12.08 -5.13 -6.52
CA ASP A 245 -12.40 -5.58 -7.89
C ASP A 245 -13.88 -5.93 -8.10
N ILE A 246 -14.73 -5.47 -7.19
CA ILE A 246 -16.18 -5.62 -7.24
C ILE A 246 -16.94 -4.34 -7.65
N HIS A 247 -16.26 -3.21 -7.77
CA HIS A 247 -16.86 -1.92 -8.08
C HIS A 247 -16.64 -1.49 -9.53
N GLN A 248 -17.72 -1.04 -10.19
CA GLN A 248 -17.67 -0.57 -11.58
C GLN A 248 -16.78 0.66 -11.74
N ARG A 249 -16.78 1.56 -10.76
CA ARG A 249 -15.95 2.77 -10.75
C ARG A 249 -14.45 2.47 -10.71
N THR A 250 -14.06 1.36 -10.06
CA THR A 250 -12.67 0.88 -10.05
C THR A 250 -12.26 0.42 -11.44
N VAL A 251 -13.13 -0.34 -12.13
CA VAL A 251 -12.91 -0.75 -13.53
C VAL A 251 -12.73 0.49 -14.43
N GLU A 252 -13.61 1.49 -14.29
CA GLU A 252 -13.63 2.68 -15.15
C GLU A 252 -12.42 3.58 -14.94
N MET A 253 -11.95 3.74 -13.70
CA MET A 253 -10.86 4.66 -13.40
C MET A 253 -9.47 4.05 -13.59
N LEU A 254 -9.34 2.72 -13.49
CA LEU A 254 -8.03 2.06 -13.40
C LEU A 254 -7.11 2.34 -14.60
N PRO A 255 -7.58 2.36 -15.87
CA PRO A 255 -6.70 2.66 -17.01
C PRO A 255 -6.03 4.04 -16.84
N GLY A 256 -6.82 5.10 -16.68
CA GLY A 256 -6.30 6.45 -16.52
C GLY A 256 -5.46 6.63 -15.24
N PHE A 257 -5.80 5.92 -14.17
CA PHE A 257 -5.00 5.92 -12.93
C PHE A 257 -3.60 5.32 -13.16
N LEU A 258 -3.49 4.22 -13.91
CA LEU A 258 -2.20 3.61 -14.25
C LEU A 258 -1.37 4.48 -15.20
N ASP A 259 -2.02 5.15 -16.17
CA ASP A 259 -1.36 6.13 -17.03
C ASP A 259 -0.77 7.29 -16.21
N GLU A 260 -1.52 7.81 -15.25
CA GLU A 260 -1.05 8.86 -14.33
C GLU A 260 0.10 8.40 -13.42
N LEU A 261 0.06 7.16 -12.92
CA LEU A 261 1.19 6.59 -12.17
C LEU A 261 2.45 6.58 -13.03
N ALA A 262 2.35 6.11 -14.27
CA ALA A 262 3.47 6.07 -15.22
C ALA A 262 4.00 7.48 -15.53
N ALA A 263 3.11 8.43 -15.80
CA ALA A 263 3.45 9.82 -16.11
C ALA A 263 4.17 10.53 -14.94
N ARG A 264 3.84 10.15 -13.68
CA ARG A 264 4.45 10.68 -12.46
C ARG A 264 5.70 9.92 -12.02
N GLY A 265 6.12 8.90 -12.78
CA GLY A 265 7.34 8.12 -12.51
C GLY A 265 7.22 7.10 -11.38
N TYR A 266 6.00 6.71 -11.02
CA TYR A 266 5.78 5.59 -10.11
C TYR A 266 6.04 4.25 -10.80
N SER A 267 6.37 3.23 -10.02
CA SER A 267 6.49 1.85 -10.46
C SER A 267 5.66 0.91 -9.58
N VAL A 268 5.00 -0.05 -10.20
CA VAL A 268 4.15 -1.03 -9.51
C VAL A 268 4.98 -2.25 -9.14
N VAL A 269 5.19 -2.45 -7.86
CA VAL A 269 5.91 -3.59 -7.28
C VAL A 269 4.97 -4.79 -7.18
N ARG A 270 5.40 -5.93 -7.71
CA ARG A 270 4.72 -7.19 -7.52
C ARG A 270 5.15 -7.80 -6.18
N LEU A 271 4.20 -8.15 -5.31
CA LEU A 271 4.48 -9.01 -4.17
C LEU A 271 4.43 -10.48 -4.62
N ALA A 272 5.43 -11.26 -4.26
CA ALA A 272 5.45 -12.70 -4.47
C ALA A 272 5.78 -13.41 -3.14
N PRO A 273 5.16 -14.55 -2.83
CA PRO A 273 5.56 -15.31 -1.67
C PRO A 273 6.99 -15.80 -1.84
N ARG A 274 7.81 -15.61 -0.79
CA ARG A 274 9.15 -16.23 -0.76
C ARG A 274 8.98 -17.73 -0.69
N ARG A 275 9.59 -18.43 -1.63
CA ARG A 275 9.62 -19.88 -1.65
C ARG A 275 10.86 -20.34 -0.89
N ASP A 276 10.74 -20.43 0.43
CA ASP A 276 11.81 -20.99 1.25
C ASP A 276 11.76 -22.52 1.18
N GLY A 277 12.64 -23.12 0.39
CA GLY A 277 12.97 -24.55 0.46
C GLY A 277 11.87 -25.53 0.04
N ILE A 278 12.16 -26.80 0.22
CA ILE A 278 11.47 -28.02 -0.23
C ILE A 278 10.04 -28.19 0.35
N PHE A 279 9.62 -27.34 1.27
CA PHE A 279 8.30 -27.37 1.90
C PHE A 279 7.52 -26.12 1.54
N SER A 280 6.81 -26.14 0.40
CA SER A 280 5.70 -25.23 0.19
C SER A 280 4.68 -25.55 1.28
N ARG A 281 4.55 -24.67 2.29
CA ARG A 281 3.56 -24.86 3.34
C ARG A 281 2.18 -24.87 2.71
N SER A 282 1.48 -25.97 2.87
CA SER A 282 0.04 -26.02 2.78
C SER A 282 -0.54 -25.02 3.80
N VAL A 283 -1.63 -24.38 3.39
CA VAL A 283 -2.54 -23.56 4.19
C VAL A 283 -2.42 -23.92 5.66
N VAL A 284 -2.20 -22.94 6.51
CA VAL A 284 -2.23 -23.12 7.96
C VAL A 284 -3.65 -23.52 8.35
N THR A 285 -3.96 -24.79 8.24
CA THR A 285 -5.13 -25.32 8.93
C THR A 285 -4.87 -25.11 10.41
N ALA A 286 -5.71 -24.28 11.03
CA ALA A 286 -5.74 -24.07 12.46
C ALA A 286 -6.17 -25.36 13.17
N GLN A 287 -5.32 -26.38 13.15
CA GLN A 287 -5.30 -27.43 14.14
C GLN A 287 -4.40 -26.93 15.27
N ALA A 288 -4.91 -25.97 16.04
CA ALA A 288 -4.46 -25.83 17.41
C ALA A 288 -4.75 -27.19 18.09
N PRO A 289 -3.76 -27.83 18.74
CA PRO A 289 -4.06 -28.99 19.53
C PRO A 289 -5.09 -28.56 20.57
N ILE A 290 -6.24 -29.25 20.57
CA ILE A 290 -7.18 -29.20 21.68
C ILE A 290 -6.40 -29.78 22.85
N GLY A 291 -5.82 -28.92 23.67
CA GLY A 291 -5.24 -29.25 24.93
C GLY A 291 -6.37 -29.86 25.78
N ALA A 292 -6.30 -31.14 26.02
CA ALA A 292 -7.08 -31.80 27.02
C ALA A 292 -6.65 -31.24 28.37
N ASP A 293 -7.41 -30.27 28.87
CA ASP A 293 -7.41 -29.95 30.28
C ASP A 293 -8.43 -30.87 30.95
N SER A 294 -7.89 -31.89 31.58
CA SER A 294 -8.51 -32.69 32.62
C SER A 294 -8.50 -31.93 33.94
#